data_4998edc10ced571e168f5d27cf1ed767
#
_entry.id   4998edc10ced571e168f5d27cf1ed767
#
_cell.length_a   1.000
_cell.length_b   1.000
_cell.length_c   1.000
_cell.angle_alpha   90.00
_cell.angle_beta   90.00
_cell.angle_gamma   90.00
#
_symmetry.space_group_name_H-M   'P 1'
#
loop_
_entity.id
_entity.type
_entity.pdbx_description
1 polymer ?
#
loop_
_entity_poly.entity_id
_entity_poly.type
_entity_poly.pdbx_seq_one_letter_code
_entity_poly.pdbx_strand_id
1 'polypeptide(L)'
;NINRRKFLEIFGGCTCSLMISACSTAPITQRKQLKLLPETSLNRQAAQIYENVKMKTKLSDDKKQLQEIKEIGSRIEEAVSAYFASVNLKDPTYNFQWDYILIDNDKIKNAWCMPGGKIAVYSGILEITKNKDGLAAVMGHEIAHAVAKHSVERASRALVLNVGTAAIDIFTGGAISNTKRT
;
A
#
# COMPACT_ATOMS: atom_id res chain seq x y z
N ASN A 1 43.42 22.78 11.91
CA ASN A 1 42.37 23.72 12.26
C ASN A 1 41.46 23.89 11.05
N ILE A 2 40.28 23.24 11.07
CA ILE A 2 39.25 23.41 10.04
C ILE A 2 38.58 24.75 10.29
N ASN A 3 38.72 25.69 9.35
CA ASN A 3 38.13 27.03 9.47
C ASN A 3 36.60 26.91 9.38
N ARG A 4 35.84 27.72 10.12
CA ARG A 4 34.35 27.74 10.15
C ARG A 4 33.71 27.75 8.74
N ARG A 5 34.32 28.44 7.80
CA ARG A 5 33.87 28.45 6.38
C ARG A 5 33.99 27.08 5.70
N LYS A 6 35.12 26.38 5.87
CA LYS A 6 35.31 25.03 5.34
C LYS A 6 34.38 24.00 5.99
N PHE A 7 34.08 24.13 7.26
CA PHE A 7 33.12 23.30 7.95
C PHE A 7 31.71 23.46 7.39
N LEU A 8 31.28 24.69 7.13
CA LEU A 8 29.97 24.99 6.52
C LEU A 8 29.86 24.54 5.06
N GLU A 9 30.95 24.65 4.29
CA GLU A 9 30.99 24.15 2.90
C GLU A 9 30.90 22.63 2.84
N ILE A 10 31.61 21.92 3.70
CA ILE A 10 31.60 20.45 3.75
C ILE A 10 30.27 19.93 4.30
N PHE A 11 29.74 20.51 5.36
CA PHE A 11 28.46 20.10 5.96
C PHE A 11 27.25 20.56 5.12
N GLY A 12 27.27 21.76 4.57
CA GLY A 12 26.21 22.27 3.71
C GLY A 12 26.10 21.51 2.39
N GLY A 13 27.21 21.14 1.78
CA GLY A 13 27.24 20.32 0.55
C GLY A 13 26.77 18.88 0.78
N CYS A 14 27.14 18.29 1.91
CA CYS A 14 26.78 16.90 2.23
C CYS A 14 25.29 16.74 2.59
N THR A 15 24.69 17.71 3.26
CA THR A 15 23.26 17.68 3.61
C THR A 15 22.34 17.88 2.42
N CYS A 16 22.72 18.75 1.45
CA CYS A 16 21.95 18.91 0.21
C CYS A 16 21.97 17.65 -0.67
N SER A 17 23.10 16.94 -0.75
CA SER A 17 23.19 15.70 -1.57
C SER A 17 22.34 14.55 -1.01
N LEU A 18 22.16 14.44 0.30
CA LEU A 18 21.31 13.43 0.95
C LEU A 18 19.82 13.68 0.71
N MET A 19 19.40 14.95 0.61
CA MET A 19 17.98 15.29 0.37
C MET A 19 17.52 14.98 -1.07
N ILE A 20 18.43 15.02 -2.06
CA ILE A 20 18.09 14.76 -3.46
C ILE A 20 17.80 13.26 -3.68
N SER A 21 18.45 12.37 -2.92
CA SER A 21 18.26 10.91 -3.02
C SER A 21 16.94 10.41 -2.39
N ALA A 22 16.23 11.24 -1.61
CA ALA A 22 15.00 10.88 -0.92
C ALA A 22 13.73 11.04 -1.79
N CYS A 23 13.86 11.64 -2.96
CA CYS A 23 12.75 11.82 -3.90
C CYS A 23 12.78 10.72 -4.96
N SER A 24 11.70 9.96 -5.07
CA SER A 24 11.44 9.02 -6.16
C SER A 24 10.22 9.47 -6.97
N THR A 25 10.09 8.92 -8.16
CA THR A 25 8.92 9.19 -9.02
C THR A 25 7.88 8.09 -8.82
N ALA A 26 6.63 8.47 -8.67
CA ALA A 26 5.52 7.50 -8.58
C ALA A 26 5.39 6.72 -9.90
N PRO A 27 5.23 5.40 -9.87
CA PRO A 27 5.27 4.57 -11.08
C PRO A 27 4.24 4.95 -12.16
N ILE A 28 3.04 5.34 -11.76
CA ILE A 28 1.93 5.65 -12.69
C ILE A 28 1.83 7.15 -12.94
N THR A 29 1.77 7.95 -11.87
CA THR A 29 1.48 9.39 -11.98
C THR A 29 2.69 10.24 -12.31
N GLN A 30 3.88 9.65 -12.38
CA GLN A 30 5.17 10.32 -12.58
C GLN A 30 5.43 11.49 -11.59
N ARG A 31 4.63 11.58 -10.54
CA ARG A 31 4.74 12.59 -9.50
C ARG A 31 5.93 12.28 -8.59
N LYS A 32 6.66 13.32 -8.18
CA LYS A 32 7.71 13.16 -7.16
C LYS A 32 7.10 12.75 -5.82
N GLN A 33 7.64 11.71 -5.23
CA GLN A 33 7.23 11.16 -3.92
C GLN A 33 8.42 11.14 -2.96
N LEU A 34 8.14 11.39 -1.68
CA LEU A 34 9.10 11.20 -0.61
C LEU A 34 9.22 9.71 -0.30
N LYS A 35 10.44 9.16 -0.44
CA LYS A 35 10.75 7.75 -0.19
C LYS A 35 11.96 7.64 0.71
N LEU A 36 11.72 7.68 2.02
CA LEU A 36 12.78 7.57 3.04
C LEU A 36 12.97 6.14 3.54
N LEU A 37 11.94 5.29 3.37
CA LEU A 37 11.94 3.92 3.89
C LEU A 37 12.12 2.90 2.75
N PRO A 38 12.92 1.84 2.97
CA PRO A 38 13.05 0.75 2.00
C PRO A 38 11.71 0.02 1.82
N GLU A 39 11.30 -0.22 0.59
CA GLU A 39 10.05 -0.93 0.26
C GLU A 39 10.01 -2.34 0.85
N THR A 40 11.14 -3.04 0.83
CA THR A 40 11.26 -4.39 1.41
C THR A 40 10.94 -4.43 2.89
N SER A 41 11.34 -3.39 3.64
CA SER A 41 11.00 -3.25 5.06
C SER A 41 9.52 -3.01 5.26
N LEU A 42 8.91 -2.14 4.44
CA LEU A 42 7.48 -1.84 4.52
C LEU A 42 6.63 -3.04 4.11
N ASN A 43 7.02 -3.78 3.07
CA ASN A 43 6.33 -5.00 2.65
C ASN A 43 6.37 -6.06 3.77
N ARG A 44 7.50 -6.20 4.47
CA ARG A 44 7.62 -7.12 5.61
C ARG A 44 6.71 -6.72 6.77
N GLN A 45 6.71 -5.44 7.14
CA GLN A 45 5.82 -4.94 8.20
C GLN A 45 4.36 -5.10 7.82
N ALA A 46 4.00 -4.81 6.57
CA ALA A 46 2.65 -5.00 6.06
C ALA A 46 2.21 -6.47 6.14
N ALA A 47 3.10 -7.40 5.76
CA ALA A 47 2.82 -8.84 5.87
C ALA A 47 2.59 -9.27 7.33
N GLN A 48 3.38 -8.78 8.29
CA GLN A 48 3.18 -9.06 9.72
C GLN A 48 1.83 -8.52 10.23
N ILE A 49 1.47 -7.30 9.84
CA ILE A 49 0.18 -6.69 10.21
C ILE A 49 -0.97 -7.48 9.59
N TYR A 50 -0.84 -7.91 8.34
CA TYR A 50 -1.83 -8.70 7.64
C TYR A 50 -2.08 -10.05 8.33
N GLU A 51 -1.03 -10.77 8.72
CA GLU A 51 -1.17 -12.01 9.48
C GLU A 51 -1.83 -11.77 10.85
N ASN A 52 -1.51 -10.67 11.53
CA ASN A 52 -2.20 -10.30 12.76
C ASN A 52 -3.68 -10.01 12.53
N VAL A 53 -4.06 -9.39 11.41
CA VAL A 53 -5.47 -9.19 11.03
C VAL A 53 -6.15 -10.53 10.82
N LYS A 54 -5.53 -11.45 10.07
CA LYS A 54 -6.07 -12.81 9.86
C LYS A 54 -6.35 -13.54 11.17
N MET A 55 -5.46 -13.42 12.15
CA MET A 55 -5.61 -14.08 13.44
C MET A 55 -6.68 -13.43 14.34
N LYS A 56 -6.90 -12.11 14.21
CA LYS A 56 -7.77 -11.34 15.10
C LYS A 56 -9.17 -11.08 14.57
N THR A 57 -9.41 -11.38 13.30
CA THR A 57 -10.72 -11.17 12.67
C THR A 57 -11.36 -12.50 12.31
N LYS A 58 -12.67 -12.52 12.24
CA LYS A 58 -13.40 -13.67 11.72
C LYS A 58 -13.29 -13.65 10.20
N LEU A 59 -12.65 -14.64 9.62
CA LEU A 59 -12.63 -14.85 8.18
C LEU A 59 -13.93 -15.51 7.73
N SER A 60 -14.36 -15.19 6.52
CA SER A 60 -15.55 -15.81 5.92
C SER A 60 -15.27 -17.25 5.50
N ASP A 61 -16.23 -18.13 5.77
CA ASP A 61 -16.23 -19.52 5.32
C ASP A 61 -16.77 -19.66 3.89
N ASP A 62 -17.25 -18.58 3.27
CA ASP A 62 -17.74 -18.60 1.89
C ASP A 62 -16.58 -18.71 0.88
N LYS A 63 -16.25 -19.98 0.58
CA LYS A 63 -15.18 -20.31 -0.37
C LYS A 63 -15.47 -19.81 -1.78
N LYS A 64 -16.76 -19.70 -2.17
CA LYS A 64 -17.14 -19.23 -3.51
C LYS A 64 -16.84 -17.73 -3.65
N GLN A 65 -17.24 -16.93 -2.68
CA GLN A 65 -16.94 -15.49 -2.68
C GLN A 65 -15.44 -15.23 -2.60
N LEU A 66 -14.71 -15.96 -1.75
CA LEU A 66 -13.26 -15.83 -1.66
C LEU A 66 -12.57 -16.21 -3.00
N GLN A 67 -13.05 -17.25 -3.67
CA GLN A 67 -12.53 -17.65 -4.97
C GLN A 67 -12.79 -16.56 -6.02
N GLU A 68 -13.97 -15.96 -6.02
CA GLU A 68 -14.31 -14.85 -6.91
C GLU A 68 -13.41 -13.63 -6.68
N ILE A 69 -13.12 -13.28 -5.43
CA ILE A 69 -12.18 -12.21 -5.07
C ILE A 69 -10.78 -12.52 -5.63
N LYS A 70 -10.30 -13.76 -5.48
CA LYS A 70 -9.00 -14.19 -6.01
C LYS A 70 -8.93 -14.13 -7.53
N GLU A 71 -9.97 -14.55 -8.22
CA GLU A 71 -10.05 -14.47 -9.69
C GLU A 71 -10.02 -13.03 -10.19
N ILE A 72 -10.78 -12.14 -9.56
CA ILE A 72 -10.74 -10.71 -9.87
C ILE A 72 -9.35 -10.15 -9.61
N GLY A 73 -8.77 -10.47 -8.46
CA GLY A 73 -7.43 -10.04 -8.09
C GLY A 73 -6.37 -10.46 -9.10
N SER A 74 -6.33 -11.75 -9.46
CA SER A 74 -5.38 -12.28 -10.46
C SER A 74 -5.47 -11.56 -11.80
N ARG A 75 -6.69 -11.27 -12.27
CA ARG A 75 -6.89 -10.50 -13.52
C ARG A 75 -6.37 -9.07 -13.41
N ILE A 76 -6.50 -8.44 -12.24
CA ILE A 76 -5.95 -7.10 -12.02
C ILE A 76 -4.41 -7.15 -11.96
N GLU A 77 -3.83 -8.16 -11.31
CA GLU A 77 -2.37 -8.39 -11.28
C GLU A 77 -1.80 -8.52 -12.70
N GLU A 78 -2.42 -9.37 -13.52
CA GLU A 78 -2.04 -9.56 -14.93
C GLU A 78 -2.14 -8.24 -15.71
N ALA A 79 -3.22 -7.47 -15.51
CA ALA A 79 -3.42 -6.18 -16.17
C ALA A 79 -2.36 -5.15 -15.76
N VAL A 80 -1.95 -5.12 -14.48
CA VAL A 80 -0.88 -4.26 -13.98
C VAL A 80 0.44 -4.62 -14.66
N SER A 81 0.82 -5.89 -14.66
CA SER A 81 2.06 -6.35 -15.30
C SER A 81 2.07 -6.09 -16.80
N ALA A 82 0.96 -6.35 -17.49
CA ALA A 82 0.81 -6.06 -18.91
C ALA A 82 0.91 -4.56 -19.23
N TYR A 83 0.32 -3.70 -18.39
CA TYR A 83 0.44 -2.25 -18.55
C TYR A 83 1.89 -1.79 -18.47
N PHE A 84 2.64 -2.19 -17.43
CA PHE A 84 4.03 -1.77 -17.28
C PHE A 84 4.93 -2.31 -18.39
N ALA A 85 4.68 -3.52 -18.86
CA ALA A 85 5.35 -4.09 -20.02
C ALA A 85 5.06 -3.28 -21.30
N SER A 86 3.81 -2.88 -21.54
CA SER A 86 3.41 -2.12 -22.73
C SER A 86 4.05 -0.73 -22.83
N VAL A 87 4.34 -0.12 -21.68
CA VAL A 87 5.00 1.20 -21.62
C VAL A 87 6.51 1.10 -21.36
N ASN A 88 7.06 -0.10 -21.43
CA ASN A 88 8.49 -0.40 -21.21
C ASN A 88 9.02 0.14 -19.86
N LEU A 89 8.21 0.05 -18.81
CA LEU A 89 8.58 0.40 -17.44
C LEU A 89 8.69 -0.86 -16.58
N LYS A 90 9.54 -0.77 -15.56
CA LYS A 90 9.64 -1.85 -14.58
C LYS A 90 8.34 -1.96 -13.77
N ASP A 91 7.78 -3.15 -13.73
CA ASP A 91 6.61 -3.46 -12.90
C ASP A 91 6.93 -3.23 -11.41
N PRO A 92 6.24 -2.30 -10.72
CA PRO A 92 6.48 -2.02 -9.30
C PRO A 92 5.98 -3.14 -8.39
N THR A 93 5.23 -4.09 -8.92
CA THR A 93 4.66 -5.21 -8.16
C THR A 93 5.44 -6.51 -8.33
N TYR A 94 6.57 -6.50 -9.05
CA TYR A 94 7.37 -7.69 -9.39
C TYR A 94 7.78 -8.56 -8.18
N ASN A 95 7.83 -7.98 -6.98
CA ASN A 95 8.16 -8.65 -5.72
C ASN A 95 6.98 -8.72 -4.75
N PHE A 96 5.77 -8.46 -5.20
CA PHE A 96 4.58 -8.64 -4.37
C PHE A 96 4.30 -10.12 -4.15
N GLN A 97 3.84 -10.42 -2.95
CA GLN A 97 3.34 -11.74 -2.58
C GLN A 97 1.84 -11.60 -2.35
N TRP A 98 1.09 -11.64 -3.45
CA TRP A 98 -0.34 -11.45 -3.43
C TRP A 98 -1.05 -12.45 -2.53
N ASP A 99 -1.92 -11.95 -1.67
CA ASP A 99 -2.77 -12.76 -0.81
C ASP A 99 -4.09 -12.04 -0.55
N TYR A 100 -5.18 -12.79 -0.52
CA TYR A 100 -6.54 -12.28 -0.48
C TYR A 100 -7.30 -12.94 0.67
N ILE A 101 -7.96 -12.12 1.51
CA ILE A 101 -8.89 -12.60 2.53
C ILE A 101 -10.24 -11.90 2.39
N LEU A 102 -11.29 -12.64 2.75
CA LEU A 102 -12.63 -12.13 2.97
C LEU A 102 -12.90 -12.14 4.48
N ILE A 103 -13.08 -10.96 5.04
CA ILE A 103 -13.39 -10.77 6.46
C ILE A 103 -14.91 -10.79 6.63
N ASP A 104 -15.41 -11.66 7.51
CA ASP A 104 -16.82 -11.78 7.83
C ASP A 104 -17.26 -10.64 8.75
N ASN A 105 -17.61 -9.52 8.14
CA ASN A 105 -18.16 -8.36 8.82
C ASN A 105 -19.00 -7.51 7.85
N ASP A 106 -20.29 -7.70 7.86
CA ASP A 106 -21.28 -7.04 7.00
C ASP A 106 -21.52 -5.56 7.34
N LYS A 107 -21.14 -5.15 8.56
CA LYS A 107 -21.25 -3.75 8.99
C LYS A 107 -20.19 -2.86 8.39
N ILE A 108 -19.04 -3.44 8.00
CA ILE A 108 -17.93 -2.69 7.42
C ILE A 108 -17.99 -2.79 5.91
N LYS A 109 -18.23 -1.64 5.26
CA LYS A 109 -18.33 -1.53 3.80
C LYS A 109 -17.01 -1.02 3.22
N ASN A 110 -15.98 -1.87 3.26
CA ASN A 110 -14.63 -1.47 2.91
C ASN A 110 -13.81 -2.61 2.30
N ALA A 111 -12.73 -2.23 1.63
CA ALA A 111 -11.62 -3.08 1.23
C ALA A 111 -10.31 -2.31 1.39
N TRP A 112 -9.18 -2.98 1.39
CA TRP A 112 -7.87 -2.34 1.40
C TRP A 112 -6.79 -3.23 0.81
N CYS A 113 -5.73 -2.61 0.30
CA CYS A 113 -4.51 -3.26 -0.16
C CYS A 113 -3.30 -2.65 0.53
N MET A 114 -2.56 -3.48 1.27
CA MET A 114 -1.29 -3.09 1.90
C MET A 114 -0.10 -3.30 0.95
N PRO A 115 1.06 -2.68 1.25
CA PRO A 115 2.30 -2.94 0.55
C PRO A 115 2.61 -4.44 0.44
N GLY A 116 3.15 -4.85 -0.70
CA GLY A 116 3.47 -6.26 -0.95
C GLY A 116 2.28 -7.12 -1.40
N GLY A 117 1.13 -6.49 -1.76
CA GLY A 117 -0.02 -7.18 -2.34
C GLY A 117 -0.90 -7.93 -1.33
N LYS A 118 -1.02 -7.42 -0.10
CA LYS A 118 -1.87 -8.00 0.94
C LYS A 118 -3.24 -7.35 0.94
N ILE A 119 -4.28 -8.07 0.51
CA ILE A 119 -5.62 -7.55 0.24
C ILE A 119 -6.64 -8.16 1.18
N ALA A 120 -7.49 -7.30 1.75
CA ALA A 120 -8.66 -7.74 2.48
C ALA A 120 -9.91 -7.06 1.94
N VAL A 121 -10.96 -7.85 1.83
CA VAL A 121 -12.31 -7.43 1.48
C VAL A 121 -13.22 -7.75 2.67
N TYR A 122 -14.03 -6.81 3.10
CA TYR A 122 -15.07 -7.05 4.10
C TYR A 122 -16.35 -7.51 3.40
N SER A 123 -17.07 -8.46 4.02
CA SER A 123 -18.34 -8.97 3.46
C SER A 123 -19.35 -7.85 3.18
N GLY A 124 -19.38 -6.82 4.02
CA GLY A 124 -20.32 -5.69 3.85
C GLY A 124 -20.11 -4.87 2.56
N ILE A 125 -18.91 -4.85 1.93
CA ILE A 125 -18.73 -4.14 0.67
C ILE A 125 -19.42 -4.85 -0.50
N LEU A 126 -19.64 -6.17 -0.40
CA LEU A 126 -20.25 -6.96 -1.45
C LEU A 126 -21.70 -6.54 -1.73
N GLU A 127 -22.41 -6.05 -0.72
CA GLU A 127 -23.76 -5.48 -0.90
C GLU A 127 -23.76 -4.22 -1.78
N ILE A 128 -22.70 -3.41 -1.66
CA ILE A 128 -22.57 -2.14 -2.41
C ILE A 128 -22.10 -2.42 -3.82
N THR A 129 -21.14 -3.30 -3.98
CA THR A 129 -20.54 -3.62 -5.29
C THR A 129 -21.51 -4.38 -6.19
N LYS A 130 -22.47 -5.12 -5.61
CA LYS A 130 -23.57 -5.84 -6.25
C LYS A 130 -23.15 -6.94 -7.21
N ASN A 131 -22.05 -6.82 -7.93
CA ASN A 131 -21.57 -7.74 -8.94
C ASN A 131 -20.04 -7.73 -9.04
N LYS A 132 -19.50 -8.61 -9.89
CA LYS A 132 -18.05 -8.74 -10.13
C LYS A 132 -17.41 -7.44 -10.64
N ASP A 133 -18.09 -6.70 -11.47
CA ASP A 133 -17.53 -5.47 -12.06
C ASP A 133 -17.39 -4.36 -11.01
N GLY A 134 -18.41 -4.21 -10.15
CA GLY A 134 -18.33 -3.29 -9.02
C GLY A 134 -17.22 -3.69 -8.02
N LEU A 135 -17.09 -4.98 -7.73
CA LEU A 135 -16.00 -5.48 -6.86
C LEU A 135 -14.64 -5.27 -7.52
N ALA A 136 -14.50 -5.53 -8.82
CA ALA A 136 -13.27 -5.29 -9.57
C ALA A 136 -12.87 -3.80 -9.55
N ALA A 137 -13.84 -2.89 -9.66
CA ALA A 137 -13.58 -1.45 -9.57
C ALA A 137 -13.02 -1.06 -8.20
N VAL A 138 -13.61 -1.57 -7.11
CA VAL A 138 -13.12 -1.32 -5.74
C VAL A 138 -11.73 -1.93 -5.55
N MET A 139 -11.53 -3.19 -5.90
CA MET A 139 -10.24 -3.88 -5.75
C MET A 139 -9.16 -3.22 -6.60
N GLY A 140 -9.49 -2.83 -7.83
CA GLY A 140 -8.57 -2.11 -8.72
C GLY A 140 -8.13 -0.77 -8.14
N HIS A 141 -9.05 -0.04 -7.50
CA HIS A 141 -8.74 1.21 -6.78
C HIS A 141 -7.74 0.97 -5.64
N GLU A 142 -7.98 -0.04 -4.79
CA GLU A 142 -7.10 -0.35 -3.67
C GLU A 142 -5.72 -0.86 -4.13
N ILE A 143 -5.69 -1.71 -5.16
CA ILE A 143 -4.45 -2.18 -5.76
C ILE A 143 -3.68 -1.01 -6.39
N ALA A 144 -4.34 -0.08 -7.06
CA ALA A 144 -3.70 1.10 -7.64
C ALA A 144 -3.00 1.96 -6.56
N HIS A 145 -3.54 2.06 -5.35
CA HIS A 145 -2.87 2.72 -4.23
C HIS A 145 -1.56 2.04 -3.83
N ALA A 146 -1.52 0.71 -3.83
CA ALA A 146 -0.31 -0.06 -3.55
C ALA A 146 0.72 0.06 -4.68
N VAL A 147 0.27 -0.03 -5.93
CA VAL A 147 1.10 0.16 -7.15
C VAL A 147 1.71 1.56 -7.20
N ALA A 148 0.93 2.59 -6.90
CA ALA A 148 1.38 3.99 -6.82
C ALA A 148 2.25 4.28 -5.57
N LYS A 149 2.46 3.29 -4.69
CA LYS A 149 3.27 3.39 -3.48
C LYS A 149 2.84 4.48 -2.49
N HIS A 150 1.53 4.75 -2.42
CA HIS A 150 0.99 5.77 -1.53
C HIS A 150 1.30 5.49 -0.06
N SER A 151 1.35 4.22 0.35
CA SER A 151 1.72 3.84 1.72
C SER A 151 3.18 4.16 2.05
N VAL A 152 4.10 4.01 1.07
CA VAL A 152 5.51 4.38 1.23
C VAL A 152 5.64 5.89 1.45
N GLU A 153 4.91 6.67 0.67
CA GLU A 153 4.90 8.13 0.81
C GLU A 153 4.31 8.56 2.16
N ARG A 154 3.16 7.99 2.57
CA ARG A 154 2.55 8.27 3.88
C ARG A 154 3.48 7.94 5.03
N ALA A 155 4.13 6.77 5.00
CA ALA A 155 5.10 6.37 6.01
C ALA A 155 6.31 7.30 6.07
N SER A 156 6.83 7.72 4.92
CA SER A 156 7.95 8.66 4.84
C SER A 156 7.58 10.05 5.36
N ARG A 157 6.38 10.53 5.06
CA ARG A 157 5.86 11.80 5.58
C ARG A 157 5.65 11.76 7.10
N ALA A 158 5.07 10.66 7.61
CA ALA A 158 4.88 10.48 9.05
C ALA A 158 6.21 10.49 9.81
N LEU A 159 7.27 9.89 9.23
CA LEU A 159 8.61 9.93 9.81
C LEU A 159 9.17 11.36 9.88
N VAL A 160 9.03 12.14 8.81
CA VAL A 160 9.51 13.55 8.76
C VAL A 160 8.76 14.44 9.74
N LEU A 161 7.45 14.23 9.84
CA LEU A 161 6.59 15.05 10.71
C LEU A 161 6.63 14.59 12.17
N ASN A 162 7.39 13.49 12.46
CA ASN A 162 7.46 12.88 13.78
C ASN A 162 6.07 12.60 14.40
N VAL A 163 5.11 12.23 13.54
CA VAL A 163 3.73 11.95 13.95
C VAL A 163 3.62 10.46 14.29
N GLY A 164 3.26 10.18 15.54
CA GLY A 164 3.04 8.82 16.02
C GLY A 164 1.73 8.22 15.50
N THR A 165 1.68 7.85 14.24
CA THR A 165 0.54 7.14 13.64
C THR A 165 0.74 5.64 13.74
N ALA A 166 -0.36 4.90 14.01
CA ALA A 166 -0.29 3.44 14.00
C ALA A 166 0.08 2.93 12.60
N ALA A 167 0.97 1.95 12.51
CA ALA A 167 1.43 1.41 11.22
C ALA A 167 0.25 0.90 10.35
N ILE A 168 -0.78 0.36 10.98
CA ILE A 168 -1.98 -0.10 10.28
C ILE A 168 -2.70 1.05 9.55
N ASP A 169 -2.76 2.24 10.15
CA ASP A 169 -3.40 3.42 9.54
C ASP A 169 -2.58 3.95 8.36
N ILE A 170 -1.27 3.88 8.45
CA ILE A 170 -0.37 4.24 7.36
C ILE A 170 -0.61 3.33 6.14
N PHE A 171 -0.75 2.03 6.37
CA PHE A 171 -0.87 1.05 5.28
C PHE A 171 -2.26 0.99 4.68
N THR A 172 -3.29 1.17 5.48
CA THR A 172 -4.70 1.11 5.04
C THR A 172 -5.31 2.48 4.76
N GLY A 173 -4.55 3.57 4.91
CA GLY A 173 -5.08 4.92 4.77
C GLY A 173 -6.15 5.27 5.81
N GLY A 174 -6.10 4.63 6.99
CA GLY A 174 -7.09 4.82 8.05
C GLY A 174 -8.35 3.95 7.91
N ALA A 175 -8.40 3.07 6.91
CA ALA A 175 -9.57 2.24 6.63
C ALA A 175 -10.01 1.37 7.82
N ILE A 176 -9.06 0.90 8.64
CA ILE A 176 -9.36 0.05 9.80
C ILE A 176 -9.67 0.88 11.05
N SER A 177 -8.95 1.98 11.30
CA SER A 177 -9.17 2.79 12.49
C SER A 177 -10.47 3.59 12.46
N ASN A 178 -10.87 4.08 11.29
CA ASN A 178 -12.13 4.79 11.11
C ASN A 178 -13.35 3.91 11.40
N THR A 179 -13.23 2.60 11.22
CA THR A 179 -14.29 1.64 11.48
C THR A 179 -14.60 1.48 12.99
N LYS A 180 -13.65 1.81 13.87
CA LYS A 180 -13.88 1.73 15.33
C LYS A 180 -14.54 2.97 15.93
N ARG A 181 -14.77 4.02 15.12
CA ARG A 181 -15.36 5.30 15.58
C ARG A 181 -16.85 5.43 15.27
N THR A 182 -17.46 4.46 14.61
CA THR A 182 -18.90 4.35 14.36
C THR A 182 -19.50 3.22 15.19
#